data_bd3bb1d0ef607f539d05bbdf254dd2e4
#
_entry.id   bd3bb1d0ef607f539d05bbdf254dd2e4
#
_cell.length_a   1.000
_cell.length_b   1.000
_cell.length_c   1.000
_cell.angle_alpha   90.00
_cell.angle_beta   90.00
_cell.angle_gamma   90.00
#
_symmetry.space_group_name_H-M   'P 1'
#
loop_
_entity.id
_entity.type
_entity.pdbx_description
1 polymer ?
#
loop_
_entity_poly.entity_id
_entity_poly.type
_entity_poly.pdbx_seq_one_letter_code
_entity_poly.pdbx_strand_id
1 'polypeptide(L)'
;MGFERLGLVLAVMSSVVLAASAPELAQAAPQLSVPSVAEFDAELAKHSSATEALRQWCEARQIAAPAEIMARPRPGAKGQQPKHLRQVLGIGAREPIGYRHVELTCGNRVLSVAHNWYVPSRLTAEMNTALATSHVPFGRIAAPLGYTREPLEILSKPPRGCPENTISAHRALLRLPDGQVLAYVLECYTAENLR
;
A
#
# COMPACT_ATOMS: atom_id res chain seq x y z
N MET A 1 -64.90 -60.75 -54.73
CA MET A 1 -64.47 -60.55 -53.34
C MET A 1 -63.14 -59.94 -53.44
N GLY A 2 -63.07 -58.60 -53.46
CA GLY A 2 -61.83 -57.79 -53.55
C GLY A 2 -61.69 -57.05 -52.23
N PHE A 3 -60.51 -57.15 -51.66
CA PHE A 3 -60.10 -56.30 -50.51
C PHE A 3 -59.13 -55.32 -51.02
N GLU A 4 -59.56 -54.06 -51.11
CA GLU A 4 -58.67 -52.93 -51.31
C GLU A 4 -57.89 -52.63 -50.02
N ARG A 5 -56.58 -52.57 -50.11
CA ARG A 5 -55.73 -52.11 -49.02
C ARG A 5 -55.44 -50.61 -49.21
N LEU A 6 -56.03 -49.83 -48.30
CA LEU A 6 -55.79 -48.40 -48.18
C LEU A 6 -54.41 -48.19 -47.54
N GLY A 7 -53.42 -47.65 -48.29
CA GLY A 7 -52.10 -47.32 -47.80
C GLY A 7 -52.10 -45.92 -47.11
N LEU A 8 -51.84 -45.89 -45.82
CA LEU A 8 -51.71 -44.67 -45.05
C LEU A 8 -50.28 -44.17 -45.19
N VAL A 9 -50.06 -43.04 -45.90
CA VAL A 9 -48.79 -42.37 -46.00
C VAL A 9 -48.65 -41.42 -44.80
N LEU A 10 -47.75 -41.76 -43.83
CA LEU A 10 -47.36 -40.88 -42.77
C LEU A 10 -46.33 -39.87 -43.27
N ALA A 11 -46.73 -38.63 -43.38
CA ALA A 11 -45.79 -37.51 -43.62
C ALA A 11 -45.05 -37.15 -42.32
N VAL A 12 -43.76 -37.44 -42.24
CA VAL A 12 -42.90 -37.01 -41.11
C VAL A 12 -42.47 -35.59 -41.40
N MET A 13 -43.05 -34.64 -40.66
CA MET A 13 -42.60 -33.26 -40.65
C MET A 13 -41.38 -33.13 -39.73
N SER A 14 -40.18 -33.01 -40.32
CA SER A 14 -38.94 -32.68 -39.60
C SER A 14 -38.94 -31.19 -39.26
N SER A 15 -39.14 -30.85 -37.98
CA SER A 15 -38.99 -29.51 -37.47
C SER A 15 -37.47 -29.21 -37.27
N VAL A 16 -36.93 -28.35 -38.11
CA VAL A 16 -35.57 -27.81 -37.93
C VAL A 16 -35.65 -26.70 -36.87
N VAL A 17 -35.12 -26.99 -35.66
CA VAL A 17 -34.94 -25.96 -34.62
C VAL A 17 -33.66 -25.21 -34.95
N LEU A 18 -33.79 -23.98 -35.46
CA LEU A 18 -32.68 -23.04 -35.52
C LEU A 18 -32.33 -22.55 -34.09
N ALA A 19 -31.24 -23.04 -33.52
CA ALA A 19 -30.66 -22.48 -32.32
C ALA A 19 -30.04 -21.13 -32.66
N ALA A 20 -30.69 -20.04 -32.30
CA ALA A 20 -30.10 -18.69 -32.35
C ALA A 20 -29.06 -18.54 -31.25
N SER A 21 -27.80 -18.58 -31.61
CA SER A 21 -26.68 -18.24 -30.70
C SER A 21 -26.76 -16.74 -30.39
N ALA A 22 -27.18 -16.39 -29.18
CA ALA A 22 -27.06 -15.01 -28.68
C ALA A 22 -25.58 -14.64 -28.57
N PRO A 23 -25.15 -13.48 -29.05
CA PRO A 23 -23.78 -13.04 -28.83
C PRO A 23 -23.58 -12.83 -27.33
N GLU A 24 -22.68 -13.60 -26.74
CA GLU A 24 -22.19 -13.40 -25.38
C GLU A 24 -21.45 -12.05 -25.36
N LEU A 25 -22.10 -11.03 -24.78
CA LEU A 25 -21.47 -9.74 -24.53
C LEU A 25 -20.34 -9.99 -23.54
N ALA A 26 -19.13 -10.14 -24.06
CA ALA A 26 -17.92 -10.14 -23.24
C ALA A 26 -17.88 -8.80 -22.48
N GLN A 27 -18.25 -8.83 -21.21
CA GLN A 27 -18.10 -7.67 -20.32
C GLN A 27 -16.60 -7.41 -20.20
N ALA A 28 -16.15 -6.33 -20.81
CA ALA A 28 -14.78 -5.85 -20.63
C ALA A 28 -14.54 -5.64 -19.13
N ALA A 29 -13.50 -6.28 -18.58
CA ALA A 29 -13.10 -6.06 -17.20
C ALA A 29 -12.90 -4.55 -16.98
N PRO A 30 -13.35 -3.99 -15.84
CA PRO A 30 -13.21 -2.59 -15.55
C PRO A 30 -11.72 -2.22 -15.61
N GLN A 31 -11.34 -1.39 -16.57
CA GLN A 31 -9.99 -0.85 -16.64
C GLN A 31 -9.81 0.13 -15.49
N LEU A 32 -8.87 -0.17 -14.58
CA LEU A 32 -8.50 0.75 -13.52
C LEU A 32 -7.96 2.03 -14.16
N SER A 33 -8.61 3.16 -13.91
CA SER A 33 -8.12 4.47 -14.34
C SER A 33 -6.76 4.78 -13.69
N VAL A 34 -5.92 5.56 -14.36
CA VAL A 34 -4.68 6.07 -13.74
C VAL A 34 -5.07 6.98 -12.58
N PRO A 35 -4.65 6.68 -11.35
CA PRO A 35 -5.03 7.48 -10.20
C PRO A 35 -4.28 8.82 -10.17
N SER A 36 -4.92 9.82 -9.58
CA SER A 36 -4.28 11.10 -9.27
C SER A 36 -3.50 11.06 -7.95
N VAL A 37 -2.59 12.01 -7.75
CA VAL A 37 -1.92 12.21 -6.46
C VAL A 37 -2.93 12.49 -5.35
N ALA A 38 -4.00 13.26 -5.64
CA ALA A 38 -5.02 13.57 -4.67
C ALA A 38 -5.81 12.33 -4.19
N GLU A 39 -6.11 11.39 -5.08
CA GLU A 39 -6.75 10.11 -4.72
C GLU A 39 -5.83 9.26 -3.85
N PHE A 40 -4.54 9.23 -4.17
CA PHE A 40 -3.54 8.53 -3.37
C PHE A 40 -3.38 9.15 -1.98
N ASP A 41 -3.25 10.48 -1.88
CA ASP A 41 -3.14 11.18 -0.59
C ASP A 41 -4.42 11.03 0.25
N ALA A 42 -5.60 11.01 -0.39
CA ALA A 42 -6.86 10.73 0.27
C ALA A 42 -6.92 9.29 0.82
N GLU A 43 -6.34 8.32 0.13
CA GLU A 43 -6.22 6.95 0.65
C GLU A 43 -5.29 6.89 1.86
N LEU A 44 -4.12 7.53 1.79
CA LEU A 44 -3.19 7.63 2.92
C LEU A 44 -3.84 8.23 4.17
N ALA A 45 -4.70 9.23 4.00
CA ALA A 45 -5.38 9.91 5.10
C ALA A 45 -6.42 9.05 5.83
N LYS A 46 -6.92 7.98 5.23
CA LYS A 46 -7.89 7.07 5.86
C LYS A 46 -7.27 6.14 6.92
N HIS A 47 -5.95 6.03 6.92
CA HIS A 47 -5.25 5.02 7.72
C HIS A 47 -4.33 5.65 8.78
N SER A 48 -4.32 5.04 9.96
CA SER A 48 -3.36 5.38 11.04
C SER A 48 -1.95 4.84 10.78
N SER A 49 -1.77 4.00 9.77
CA SER A 49 -0.49 3.43 9.36
C SER A 49 -0.27 3.58 7.86
N ALA A 50 0.80 4.27 7.47
CA ALA A 50 1.20 4.38 6.06
C ALA A 50 1.50 3.00 5.42
N THR A 51 2.02 2.05 6.19
CA THR A 51 2.25 0.68 5.71
C THR A 51 0.94 -0.01 5.34
N GLU A 52 -0.10 0.15 6.16
CA GLU A 52 -1.41 -0.43 5.87
C GLU A 52 -2.09 0.27 4.69
N ALA A 53 -2.01 1.60 4.62
CA ALA A 53 -2.49 2.35 3.46
C ALA A 53 -1.83 1.87 2.15
N LEU A 54 -0.51 1.72 2.14
CA LEU A 54 0.23 1.20 0.98
C LEU A 54 -0.16 -0.24 0.63
N ARG A 55 -0.45 -1.09 1.63
CA ARG A 55 -0.89 -2.46 1.40
C ARG A 55 -2.25 -2.48 0.70
N GLN A 56 -3.22 -1.70 1.21
CA GLN A 56 -4.55 -1.62 0.61
C GLN A 56 -4.50 -0.98 -0.78
N TRP A 57 -3.67 0.06 -0.96
CA TRP A 57 -3.44 0.66 -2.28
C TRP A 57 -2.86 -0.35 -3.27
N CYS A 58 -1.85 -1.11 -2.84
CA CYS A 58 -1.24 -2.17 -3.64
C CYS A 58 -2.28 -3.21 -4.09
N GLU A 59 -3.16 -3.64 -3.17
CA GLU A 59 -4.23 -4.60 -3.43
C GLU A 59 -5.28 -4.03 -4.39
N ALA A 60 -5.82 -2.85 -4.08
CA ALA A 60 -6.86 -2.19 -4.87
C ALA A 60 -6.39 -1.86 -6.30
N ARG A 61 -5.11 -1.52 -6.46
CA ARG A 61 -4.50 -1.22 -7.76
C ARG A 61 -3.87 -2.45 -8.44
N GLN A 62 -3.96 -3.62 -7.82
CA GLN A 62 -3.41 -4.87 -8.35
C GLN A 62 -1.91 -4.76 -8.72
N ILE A 63 -1.15 -4.02 -7.90
CA ILE A 63 0.28 -3.76 -8.16
C ILE A 63 1.09 -5.04 -8.06
N ALA A 64 0.79 -5.90 -7.07
CA ALA A 64 1.36 -7.24 -6.92
C ALA A 64 0.39 -8.16 -6.18
N ALA A 65 0.55 -9.46 -6.39
CA ALA A 65 -0.15 -10.51 -5.67
C ALA A 65 0.89 -11.51 -5.10
N PRO A 66 0.93 -11.74 -3.77
CA PRO A 66 0.12 -11.07 -2.75
C PRO A 66 0.47 -9.58 -2.58
N ALA A 67 -0.50 -8.78 -2.12
CA ALA A 67 -0.30 -7.37 -1.79
C ALA A 67 0.40 -7.24 -0.44
N GLU A 68 1.70 -7.46 -0.43
CA GLU A 68 2.54 -7.40 0.76
C GLU A 68 3.54 -6.25 0.66
N ILE A 69 3.64 -5.46 1.75
CA ILE A 69 4.63 -4.39 1.83
C ILE A 69 5.86 -4.88 2.57
N MET A 70 6.99 -4.82 1.88
CA MET A 70 8.30 -5.16 2.42
C MET A 70 9.14 -3.90 2.62
N ALA A 71 9.96 -3.89 3.67
CA ALA A 71 10.90 -2.81 3.95
C ALA A 71 12.31 -3.25 3.60
N ARG A 72 12.85 -2.75 2.49
CA ARG A 72 14.23 -3.05 2.07
C ARG A 72 15.16 -1.95 2.59
N PRO A 73 16.24 -2.27 3.32
CA PRO A 73 17.22 -1.27 3.73
C PRO A 73 17.75 -0.50 2.51
N ARG A 74 17.77 0.84 2.60
CA ARG A 74 18.30 1.70 1.56
C ARG A 74 19.56 2.38 2.04
N PRO A 75 20.75 2.07 1.49
CA PRO A 75 21.96 2.84 1.74
C PRO A 75 21.83 4.22 1.09
N GLY A 76 22.61 5.18 1.56
CA GLY A 76 22.66 6.51 0.97
C GLY A 76 22.46 7.64 1.97
N ALA A 77 22.17 8.85 1.43
CA ALA A 77 22.07 10.06 2.25
C ALA A 77 20.92 9.95 3.27
N LYS A 78 21.22 10.33 4.51
CA LYS A 78 20.18 10.49 5.54
C LYS A 78 19.16 11.52 5.09
N GLY A 79 17.89 11.23 5.33
CA GLY A 79 16.81 12.19 5.12
C GLY A 79 17.00 13.46 5.95
N GLN A 80 16.29 14.49 5.58
CA GLN A 80 16.31 15.76 6.31
C GLN A 80 15.58 15.59 7.65
N GLN A 81 16.32 15.41 8.72
CA GLN A 81 15.75 15.42 10.06
C GLN A 81 15.30 16.83 10.45
N PRO A 82 14.26 16.97 11.29
CA PRO A 82 13.83 18.26 11.79
C PRO A 82 14.92 18.92 12.65
N LYS A 83 14.96 20.25 12.62
CA LYS A 83 15.66 20.99 13.66
C LYS A 83 15.09 20.59 15.01
N HIS A 84 15.96 20.46 16.01
CA HIS A 84 15.52 20.08 17.36
C HIS A 84 14.82 18.71 17.48
N LEU A 85 15.25 17.71 16.69
CA LEU A 85 14.66 16.36 16.68
C LEU A 85 14.49 15.76 18.10
N ARG A 86 15.46 15.97 19.01
CA ARG A 86 15.35 15.49 20.39
C ARG A 86 14.17 16.11 21.14
N GLN A 87 13.95 17.42 20.95
CA GLN A 87 12.80 18.12 21.53
C GLN A 87 11.49 17.59 20.95
N VAL A 88 11.44 17.35 19.63
CA VAL A 88 10.29 16.77 18.93
C VAL A 88 9.99 15.38 19.48
N LEU A 89 11.01 14.56 19.72
CA LEU A 89 10.86 13.22 20.29
C LEU A 89 10.59 13.23 21.82
N GLY A 90 10.73 14.39 22.48
CA GLY A 90 10.57 14.51 23.92
C GLY A 90 11.59 13.69 24.71
N ILE A 91 12.87 13.73 24.29
CA ILE A 91 13.95 12.93 24.90
C ILE A 91 15.13 13.79 25.34
N GLY A 92 15.81 13.30 26.37
CA GLY A 92 16.99 13.93 26.93
C GLY A 92 18.24 13.85 26.03
N ALA A 93 19.26 14.63 26.38
CA ALA A 93 20.48 14.76 25.56
C ALA A 93 21.21 13.42 25.34
N ARG A 94 21.15 12.48 26.30
CA ARG A 94 21.87 11.21 26.29
C ARG A 94 21.05 10.06 25.74
N GLU A 95 19.74 10.24 25.54
CA GLU A 95 18.87 9.17 25.04
C GLU A 95 19.22 8.83 23.58
N PRO A 96 19.38 7.55 23.22
CA PRO A 96 19.70 7.16 21.85
C PRO A 96 18.53 7.43 20.91
N ILE A 97 18.85 7.81 19.67
CA ILE A 97 17.89 7.88 18.55
C ILE A 97 18.25 6.81 17.56
N GLY A 98 17.31 5.88 17.32
CA GLY A 98 17.39 4.93 16.22
C GLY A 98 17.08 5.62 14.90
N TYR A 99 17.70 5.16 13.82
CA TYR A 99 17.44 5.64 12.48
C TYR A 99 17.29 4.47 11.51
N ARG A 100 16.22 4.47 10.74
CA ARG A 100 15.98 3.47 9.71
C ARG A 100 15.63 4.16 8.41
N HIS A 101 16.33 3.80 7.33
CA HIS A 101 16.10 4.29 5.98
C HIS A 101 15.79 3.08 5.10
N VAL A 102 14.59 3.05 4.52
CA VAL A 102 14.09 1.89 3.79
C VAL A 102 13.29 2.30 2.56
N GLU A 103 13.26 1.41 1.59
CA GLU A 103 12.26 1.37 0.54
C GLU A 103 11.09 0.50 1.00
N LEU A 104 9.87 1.01 0.91
CA LEU A 104 8.65 0.23 1.07
C LEU A 104 8.21 -0.23 -0.32
N THR A 105 8.27 -1.54 -0.54
CA THR A 105 7.96 -2.13 -1.84
C THR A 105 6.71 -2.98 -1.79
N CYS A 106 5.95 -2.98 -2.90
CA CYS A 106 4.93 -3.96 -3.20
C CYS A 106 5.38 -4.74 -4.44
N GLY A 107 5.66 -6.03 -4.27
CA GLY A 107 6.37 -6.79 -5.28
C GLY A 107 7.72 -6.15 -5.61
N ASN A 108 7.89 -5.79 -6.89
CA ASN A 108 9.11 -5.13 -7.39
C ASN A 108 9.00 -3.60 -7.46
N ARG A 109 7.84 -3.01 -7.13
CA ARG A 109 7.64 -1.56 -7.20
C ARG A 109 7.98 -0.91 -5.87
N VAL A 110 8.79 0.13 -5.89
CA VAL A 110 9.11 0.96 -4.74
C VAL A 110 8.02 2.01 -4.59
N LEU A 111 7.09 1.82 -3.66
CA LEU A 111 5.97 2.73 -3.43
C LEU A 111 6.34 3.92 -2.55
N SER A 112 7.28 3.73 -1.62
CA SER A 112 7.74 4.81 -0.75
C SER A 112 9.21 4.62 -0.36
N VAL A 113 9.90 5.73 -0.14
CA VAL A 113 11.18 5.79 0.58
C VAL A 113 10.91 6.44 1.93
N ALA A 114 11.18 5.72 3.02
CA ALA A 114 10.85 6.16 4.36
C ALA A 114 12.09 6.34 5.23
N HIS A 115 12.11 7.46 5.95
CA HIS A 115 13.09 7.78 6.98
C HIS A 115 12.40 7.81 8.33
N ASN A 116 12.81 6.93 9.25
CA ASN A 116 12.26 6.85 10.59
C ASN A 116 13.34 7.20 11.61
N TRP A 117 13.13 8.24 12.40
CA TRP A 117 13.90 8.54 13.62
C TRP A 117 13.04 8.16 14.80
N TYR A 118 13.46 7.18 15.58
CA TYR A 118 12.64 6.61 16.66
C TYR A 118 13.40 6.51 17.97
N VAL A 119 12.68 6.31 19.04
CA VAL A 119 13.22 6.15 20.39
C VAL A 119 13.28 4.66 20.75
N PRO A 120 14.47 4.02 20.71
CA PRO A 120 14.59 2.57 20.92
C PRO A 120 14.08 2.10 22.30
N SER A 121 14.20 2.92 23.33
CA SER A 121 13.71 2.60 24.69
C SER A 121 12.18 2.51 24.80
N ARG A 122 11.45 3.02 23.80
CA ARG A 122 9.98 2.94 23.68
C ARG A 122 9.50 1.73 22.88
N LEU A 123 10.43 0.88 22.46
CA LEU A 123 10.19 -0.39 21.76
C LEU A 123 10.65 -1.55 22.64
N THR A 124 10.09 -2.74 22.45
CA THR A 124 10.63 -3.96 23.09
C THR A 124 11.95 -4.35 22.48
N ALA A 125 12.70 -5.25 23.15
CA ALA A 125 13.97 -5.79 22.63
C ALA A 125 13.75 -6.51 21.30
N GLU A 126 12.67 -7.28 21.20
CA GLU A 126 12.29 -8.03 19.99
C GLU A 126 11.96 -7.09 18.83
N MET A 127 11.23 -6.00 19.10
CA MET A 127 10.93 -4.98 18.09
C MET A 127 12.20 -4.31 17.58
N ASN A 128 13.13 -3.94 18.47
CA ASN A 128 14.41 -3.34 18.09
C ASN A 128 15.23 -4.34 17.24
N THR A 129 15.27 -5.61 17.61
CA THR A 129 15.91 -6.66 16.83
C THR A 129 15.28 -6.81 15.46
N ALA A 130 13.94 -6.87 15.39
CA ALA A 130 13.21 -6.98 14.13
C ALA A 130 13.47 -5.77 13.20
N LEU A 131 13.54 -4.56 13.75
CA LEU A 131 13.90 -3.37 12.97
C LEU A 131 15.30 -3.44 12.36
N ALA A 132 16.24 -4.07 13.06
CA ALA A 132 17.63 -4.20 12.62
C ALA A 132 17.85 -5.33 11.61
N THR A 133 17.08 -6.43 11.71
CA THR A 133 17.40 -7.68 11.01
C THR A 133 16.37 -8.13 9.99
N SER A 134 15.16 -7.54 9.98
CA SER A 134 14.08 -7.99 9.13
C SER A 134 13.69 -6.98 8.04
N HIS A 135 12.94 -7.48 7.05
CA HIS A 135 12.29 -6.67 6.01
C HIS A 135 10.86 -6.25 6.36
N VAL A 136 10.46 -6.43 7.63
CA VAL A 136 9.13 -6.01 8.09
C VAL A 136 9.10 -4.47 8.24
N PRO A 137 8.08 -3.78 7.72
CA PRO A 137 7.94 -2.34 7.88
C PRO A 137 7.83 -1.90 9.34
N PHE A 138 8.34 -0.67 9.64
CA PHE A 138 8.30 -0.10 11.00
C PHE A 138 6.88 -0.11 11.58
N GLY A 139 5.90 0.35 10.79
CA GLY A 139 4.51 0.42 11.25
C GLY A 139 3.93 -0.94 11.65
N ARG A 140 4.32 -2.03 10.97
CA ARG A 140 3.88 -3.39 11.32
C ARG A 140 4.57 -3.89 12.59
N ILE A 141 5.87 -3.62 12.76
CA ILE A 141 6.62 -4.01 13.96
C ILE A 141 6.07 -3.27 15.19
N ALA A 142 5.80 -1.98 15.07
CA ALA A 142 5.33 -1.15 16.17
C ALA A 142 3.81 -1.22 16.42
N ALA A 143 3.02 -1.84 15.52
CA ALA A 143 1.56 -1.91 15.63
C ALA A 143 1.04 -2.42 16.99
N PRO A 144 1.66 -3.43 17.66
CA PRO A 144 1.21 -3.89 18.97
C PRO A 144 1.25 -2.81 20.07
N LEU A 145 1.99 -1.72 19.88
CA LEU A 145 2.05 -0.60 20.83
C LEU A 145 0.83 0.32 20.75
N GLY A 146 -0.06 0.12 19.78
CA GLY A 146 -1.27 0.93 19.63
C GLY A 146 -1.01 2.40 19.31
N TYR A 147 0.09 2.71 18.62
CA TYR A 147 0.42 4.08 18.23
C TYR A 147 -0.61 4.68 17.28
N THR A 148 -0.74 6.01 17.32
CA THR A 148 -1.48 6.79 16.34
C THR A 148 -0.51 7.62 15.48
N ARG A 149 -0.88 7.87 14.23
CA ARG A 149 -0.13 8.73 13.31
C ARG A 149 -0.72 10.15 13.35
N GLU A 150 0.07 11.12 13.79
CA GLU A 150 -0.25 12.54 13.79
C GLU A 150 0.41 13.19 12.57
N PRO A 151 -0.36 13.58 11.53
CA PRO A 151 0.18 14.28 10.37
C PRO A 151 0.73 15.65 10.79
N LEU A 152 1.90 16.01 10.30
CA LEU A 152 2.50 17.32 10.53
C LEU A 152 2.44 18.19 9.28
N GLU A 153 2.81 17.64 8.14
CA GLU A 153 2.95 18.41 6.91
C GLU A 153 2.92 17.48 5.68
N ILE A 154 2.24 17.92 4.64
CA ILE A 154 2.36 17.38 3.28
C ILE A 154 3.20 18.38 2.47
N LEU A 155 4.29 17.92 1.91
CA LEU A 155 5.27 18.74 1.23
C LEU A 155 5.02 18.74 -0.27
N SER A 156 4.83 19.92 -0.85
CA SER A 156 4.64 20.09 -2.30
C SER A 156 5.91 19.89 -3.12
N LYS A 157 7.08 19.97 -2.45
CA LYS A 157 8.39 19.72 -3.05
C LYS A 157 9.13 18.65 -2.24
N PRO A 158 9.70 17.62 -2.90
CA PRO A 158 10.46 16.59 -2.22
C PRO A 158 11.61 17.18 -1.40
N PRO A 159 11.68 16.91 -0.08
CA PRO A 159 12.79 17.35 0.73
C PRO A 159 14.05 16.52 0.43
N ARG A 160 15.20 17.00 0.91
CA ARG A 160 16.47 16.28 0.79
C ARG A 160 16.35 14.86 1.38
N GLY A 161 16.78 13.88 0.62
CA GLY A 161 16.68 12.45 0.97
C GLY A 161 15.54 11.71 0.29
N CYS A 162 14.55 12.42 -0.25
CA CYS A 162 13.54 11.82 -1.11
C CYS A 162 14.10 11.57 -2.53
N PRO A 163 13.67 10.51 -3.23
CA PRO A 163 14.00 10.28 -4.64
C PRO A 163 13.37 11.35 -5.55
N GLU A 164 13.95 11.54 -6.74
CA GLU A 164 13.49 12.54 -7.71
C GLU A 164 12.06 12.30 -8.20
N ASN A 165 11.67 11.03 -8.30
CA ASN A 165 10.32 10.63 -8.73
C ASN A 165 9.28 10.67 -7.59
N THR A 166 9.54 11.42 -6.51
CA THR A 166 8.58 11.60 -5.42
C THR A 166 7.41 12.47 -5.88
N ILE A 167 6.20 11.98 -5.72
CA ILE A 167 4.93 12.66 -6.07
C ILE A 167 4.27 13.35 -4.88
N SER A 168 4.51 12.84 -3.67
CA SER A 168 4.01 13.39 -2.41
C SER A 168 5.00 13.03 -1.30
N ALA A 169 5.21 13.92 -0.33
CA ALA A 169 6.05 13.64 0.81
C ALA A 169 5.38 14.10 2.10
N HIS A 170 5.32 13.22 3.08
CA HIS A 170 4.60 13.45 4.34
C HIS A 170 5.56 13.41 5.52
N ARG A 171 5.37 14.34 6.46
CA ARG A 171 5.96 14.30 7.79
C ARG A 171 4.90 13.96 8.81
N ALA A 172 5.22 13.10 9.75
CA ALA A 172 4.30 12.72 10.81
C ALA A 172 5.04 12.34 12.10
N LEU A 173 4.32 12.38 13.22
CA LEU A 173 4.71 11.74 14.46
C LEU A 173 3.94 10.44 14.64
N LEU A 174 4.60 9.44 15.18
CA LEU A 174 3.94 8.25 15.70
C LEU A 174 3.86 8.42 17.22
N ARG A 175 2.63 8.49 17.76
CA ARG A 175 2.38 8.71 19.19
C ARG A 175 1.86 7.47 19.85
N LEU A 176 2.42 7.14 21.01
CA LEU A 176 1.94 6.10 21.88
C LEU A 176 0.66 6.53 22.60
N PRO A 177 -0.14 5.60 23.15
CA PRO A 177 -1.36 5.91 23.89
C PRO A 177 -1.16 6.83 25.11
N ASP A 178 0.04 6.82 25.69
CA ASP A 178 0.43 7.72 26.80
C ASP A 178 0.85 9.13 26.34
N GLY A 179 0.77 9.40 25.04
CA GLY A 179 1.14 10.68 24.42
C GLY A 179 2.62 10.84 24.08
N GLN A 180 3.48 9.89 24.44
CA GLN A 180 4.89 9.95 24.08
C GLN A 180 5.09 9.78 22.58
N VAL A 181 6.07 10.49 22.01
CA VAL A 181 6.43 10.36 20.57
C VAL A 181 7.32 9.15 20.38
N LEU A 182 6.82 8.10 19.77
CA LEU A 182 7.59 6.90 19.41
C LEU A 182 8.61 7.20 18.31
N ALA A 183 8.17 7.90 17.27
CA ALA A 183 9.01 8.20 16.10
C ALA A 183 8.57 9.48 15.40
N TYR A 184 9.54 10.14 14.75
CA TYR A 184 9.33 11.11 13.68
C TYR A 184 9.60 10.40 12.35
N VAL A 185 8.70 10.56 11.39
CA VAL A 185 8.81 9.92 10.07
C VAL A 185 8.78 10.96 8.95
N LEU A 186 9.57 10.72 7.91
CA LEU A 186 9.49 11.36 6.61
C LEU A 186 9.24 10.25 5.58
N GLU A 187 8.13 10.34 4.88
CA GLU A 187 7.68 9.35 3.89
C GLU A 187 7.61 10.02 2.52
N CYS A 188 8.40 9.52 1.57
CA CYS A 188 8.51 10.02 0.21
C CYS A 188 7.83 9.02 -0.72
N TYR A 189 6.61 9.30 -1.15
CA TYR A 189 5.83 8.43 -2.04
C TYR A 189 6.22 8.64 -3.49
N THR A 190 6.46 7.58 -4.22
CA THR A 190 6.99 7.61 -5.58
C THR A 190 5.89 7.59 -6.64
N ALA A 191 6.24 7.94 -7.88
CA ALA A 191 5.36 7.87 -9.03
C ALA A 191 4.89 6.44 -9.37
N GLU A 192 5.50 5.40 -8.77
CA GLU A 192 5.03 4.01 -8.92
C GLU A 192 3.63 3.77 -8.35
N ASN A 193 3.16 4.65 -7.45
CA ASN A 193 1.79 4.61 -6.94
C ASN A 193 0.74 5.02 -7.98
N LEU A 194 1.13 5.69 -9.05
CA LEU A 194 0.23 6.19 -10.10
C LEU A 194 0.24 5.35 -11.38
N ARG A 195 0.87 4.19 -11.36
CA ARG A 195 1.02 3.31 -12.54
C ARG A 195 0.17 2.06 -12.46
#